data_cb582611af336c3f0fbddfa9599924da
#
_entry.id   cb582611af336c3f0fbddfa9599924da
#
_cell.length_a   1.000
_cell.length_b   1.000
_cell.length_c   1.000
_cell.angle_alpha   90.00
_cell.angle_beta   90.00
_cell.angle_gamma   90.00
#
_symmetry.space_group_name_H-M   'P 1'
#
loop_
_entity.id
_entity.type
_entity.pdbx_description
1 polymer ?
#
loop_
_entity_poly.entity_id
_entity_poly.type
_entity_poly.pdbx_seq_one_letter_code
_entity_poly.pdbx_strand_id
1 'polypeptide(L)'
;MSPIRKPTLEERANSQLPLTSTVMQILLSLSAEDRHGLGIAADIKAFTEGGSVLGPSTLYGTIKRMLDAHLIEDLDSPAGDSDDPRRRYYRITPLGRRVLELETERLATLVGTAHRRRAFKRP
;
A
#
# COMPACT_ATOMS: atom_id res chain seq x y z
N MET A 1 12.13 -31.81 19.19
CA MET A 1 11.21 -30.68 19.01
C MET A 1 11.94 -29.55 18.34
N SER A 2 11.44 -29.13 17.19
CA SER A 2 12.04 -28.00 16.45
C SER A 2 11.71 -26.70 17.15
N PRO A 3 12.68 -25.78 17.31
CA PRO A 3 12.38 -24.48 17.86
C PRO A 3 11.46 -23.72 16.92
N ILE A 4 10.55 -22.95 17.50
CA ILE A 4 9.68 -22.06 16.72
C ILE A 4 10.58 -20.92 16.22
N ARG A 5 10.72 -20.82 14.92
CA ARG A 5 11.46 -19.70 14.33
C ARG A 5 10.54 -18.55 13.98
N LYS A 6 11.07 -17.35 13.98
CA LYS A 6 10.33 -16.17 13.54
C LYS A 6 10.12 -16.25 12.02
N PRO A 7 8.97 -15.79 11.52
CA PRO A 7 8.76 -15.71 10.08
C PRO A 7 9.81 -14.83 9.42
N THR A 8 10.26 -15.22 8.25
CA THR A 8 11.14 -14.38 7.43
C THR A 8 10.35 -13.20 6.86
N LEU A 9 11.06 -12.20 6.36
CA LEU A 9 10.43 -11.08 5.66
C LEU A 9 9.55 -11.59 4.51
N GLU A 10 10.04 -12.55 3.73
CA GLU A 10 9.32 -13.13 2.61
C GLU A 10 8.03 -13.82 3.04
N GLU A 11 8.09 -14.60 4.11
CA GLU A 11 6.91 -15.27 4.66
C GLU A 11 5.88 -14.25 5.16
N ARG A 12 6.34 -13.21 5.85
CA ARG A 12 5.46 -12.14 6.34
C ARG A 12 4.83 -11.38 5.17
N ALA A 13 5.61 -11.11 4.12
CA ALA A 13 5.11 -10.40 2.95
C ALA A 13 4.04 -11.23 2.24
N ASN A 14 4.30 -12.53 2.02
CA ASN A 14 3.33 -13.41 1.37
C ASN A 14 2.03 -13.53 2.17
N SER A 15 2.10 -13.47 3.50
CA SER A 15 0.91 -13.58 4.35
C SER A 15 -0.03 -12.37 4.21
N GLN A 16 0.44 -11.26 3.66
CA GLN A 16 -0.36 -10.06 3.46
C GLN A 16 -1.16 -10.08 2.15
N LEU A 17 -0.89 -11.04 1.28
CA LEU A 17 -1.52 -11.10 -0.04
C LEU A 17 -2.83 -11.91 -0.01
N PRO A 18 -3.82 -11.57 -0.83
CA PRO A 18 -3.85 -10.43 -1.74
C PRO A 18 -4.16 -9.12 -1.01
N LEU A 19 -3.73 -8.01 -1.57
CA LEU A 19 -4.02 -6.70 -1.00
C LEU A 19 -5.39 -6.19 -1.44
N THR A 20 -6.03 -5.39 -0.58
CA THR A 20 -7.17 -4.59 -1.03
C THR A 20 -6.67 -3.50 -1.97
N SER A 21 -7.57 -3.01 -2.80
CA SER A 21 -7.27 -1.93 -3.73
C SER A 21 -6.72 -0.69 -3.02
N THR A 22 -7.33 -0.32 -1.90
CA THR A 22 -6.91 0.86 -1.12
C THR A 22 -5.50 0.70 -0.58
N VAL A 23 -5.17 -0.46 0.01
CA VAL A 23 -3.83 -0.72 0.53
C VAL A 23 -2.80 -0.68 -0.61
N MET A 24 -3.10 -1.30 -1.74
CA MET A 24 -2.22 -1.28 -2.92
C MET A 24 -1.94 0.16 -3.37
N GLN A 25 -2.97 0.99 -3.45
CA GLN A 25 -2.85 2.37 -3.89
C GLN A 25 -2.02 3.21 -2.91
N ILE A 26 -2.20 3.02 -1.61
CA ILE A 26 -1.40 3.74 -0.59
C ILE A 26 0.07 3.31 -0.68
N LEU A 27 0.34 2.02 -0.83
CA LEU A 27 1.73 1.55 -0.99
C LEU A 27 2.37 2.12 -2.26
N LEU A 28 1.63 2.15 -3.36
CA LEU A 28 2.11 2.76 -4.60
C LEU A 28 2.48 4.24 -4.39
N SER A 29 1.61 4.98 -3.71
CA SER A 29 1.85 6.39 -3.43
C SER A 29 3.13 6.59 -2.63
N LEU A 30 3.31 5.79 -1.57
CA LEU A 30 4.47 5.89 -0.69
C LEU A 30 5.74 5.28 -1.28
N SER A 31 5.63 4.46 -2.31
CA SER A 31 6.80 3.91 -2.98
C SER A 31 7.58 4.99 -3.73
N ALA A 32 6.91 6.06 -4.13
CA ALA A 32 7.53 7.15 -4.86
C ALA A 32 8.24 8.12 -3.92
N GLU A 33 7.58 8.48 -2.81
CA GLU A 33 8.17 9.38 -1.82
C GLU A 33 7.35 9.35 -0.52
N ASP A 34 7.95 9.83 0.56
CA ASP A 34 7.24 10.00 1.83
C ASP A 34 6.17 11.07 1.65
N ARG A 35 4.99 10.85 2.25
CA ARG A 35 3.86 11.79 2.12
C ARG A 35 3.06 11.85 3.39
N HIS A 36 2.40 12.99 3.62
CA HIS A 36 1.35 13.09 4.63
C HIS A 36 0.03 12.55 4.05
N GLY A 37 -0.96 12.34 4.93
CA GLY A 37 -2.24 11.71 4.52
C GLY A 37 -2.94 12.42 3.36
N LEU A 38 -3.02 13.74 3.39
CA LEU A 38 -3.65 14.50 2.30
C LEU A 38 -2.88 14.35 0.99
N GLY A 39 -1.56 14.27 1.07
CA GLY A 39 -0.71 14.05 -0.11
C GLY A 39 -0.93 12.67 -0.71
N ILE A 40 -1.12 11.65 0.13
CA ILE A 40 -1.44 10.30 -0.33
C ILE A 40 -2.77 10.32 -1.11
N ALA A 41 -3.80 10.92 -0.53
CA ALA A 41 -5.11 10.99 -1.17
C ALA A 41 -5.05 11.76 -2.50
N ALA A 42 -4.33 12.86 -2.54
CA ALA A 42 -4.16 13.67 -3.75
C ALA A 42 -3.42 12.88 -4.84
N ASP A 43 -2.36 12.16 -4.47
CA ASP A 43 -1.59 11.35 -5.40
C ASP A 43 -2.43 10.21 -5.99
N ILE A 44 -3.19 9.50 -5.15
CA ILE A 44 -4.07 8.43 -5.60
C ILE A 44 -5.13 8.97 -6.56
N LYS A 45 -5.73 10.10 -6.24
CA LYS A 45 -6.70 10.73 -7.12
C LYS A 45 -6.07 11.05 -8.48
N ALA A 46 -4.84 11.55 -8.47
CA ALA A 46 -4.12 11.91 -9.69
C ALA A 46 -3.80 10.68 -10.55
N PHE A 47 -3.17 9.63 -9.99
CA PHE A 47 -2.76 8.50 -10.81
C PHE A 47 -3.92 7.56 -11.18
N THR A 48 -5.06 7.68 -10.52
CA THR A 48 -6.28 6.96 -10.92
C THR A 48 -7.20 7.82 -11.79
N GLU A 49 -6.76 9.02 -12.15
CA GLU A 49 -7.52 9.97 -12.96
C GLU A 49 -8.91 10.25 -12.37
N GLY A 50 -8.96 10.38 -11.04
CA GLY A 50 -10.19 10.60 -10.30
C GLY A 50 -11.04 9.35 -10.08
N GLY A 51 -10.57 8.18 -10.51
CA GLY A 51 -11.29 6.91 -10.33
C GLY A 51 -11.32 6.43 -8.88
N SER A 52 -10.41 6.93 -8.05
CA SER A 52 -10.39 6.59 -6.63
C SER A 52 -10.23 7.87 -5.80
N VAL A 53 -11.25 8.19 -5.03
CA VAL A 53 -11.25 9.33 -4.13
C VAL A 53 -11.50 8.81 -2.72
N LEU A 54 -10.46 8.90 -1.89
CA LEU A 54 -10.53 8.39 -0.52
C LEU A 54 -11.02 9.48 0.42
N GLY A 55 -12.14 9.22 1.08
CA GLY A 55 -12.61 10.08 2.16
C GLY A 55 -11.71 9.90 3.39
N PRO A 56 -11.74 10.87 4.33
CA PRO A 56 -10.86 10.82 5.51
C PRO A 56 -10.98 9.56 6.35
N SER A 57 -12.18 9.09 6.58
CA SER A 57 -12.43 7.87 7.36
C SER A 57 -11.75 6.65 6.76
N THR A 58 -11.94 6.43 5.47
CA THR A 58 -11.35 5.30 4.74
C THR A 58 -9.84 5.43 4.71
N LEU A 59 -9.34 6.62 4.39
CA LEU A 59 -7.92 6.87 4.31
C LEU A 59 -7.22 6.61 5.65
N TYR A 60 -7.63 7.29 6.71
CA TYR A 60 -6.94 7.17 8.00
C TYR A 60 -7.19 5.84 8.69
N GLY A 61 -8.36 5.25 8.48
CA GLY A 61 -8.63 3.89 8.96
C GLY A 61 -7.72 2.86 8.32
N THR A 62 -7.50 2.98 7.01
CA THR A 62 -6.59 2.09 6.28
C THR A 62 -5.14 2.33 6.69
N ILE A 63 -4.72 3.59 6.81
CA ILE A 63 -3.38 3.94 7.29
C ILE A 63 -3.11 3.31 8.65
N LYS A 64 -4.07 3.40 9.57
CA LYS A 64 -3.90 2.80 10.89
C LYS A 64 -3.66 1.29 10.81
N ARG A 65 -4.44 0.59 10.00
CA ARG A 65 -4.26 -0.85 9.80
C ARG A 65 -2.91 -1.18 9.18
N MET A 66 -2.45 -0.35 8.26
CA MET A 66 -1.15 -0.53 7.62
C MET A 66 0.02 -0.29 8.59
N LEU A 67 -0.14 0.68 9.50
CA LEU A 67 0.82 0.90 10.58
C LEU A 67 0.88 -0.32 11.50
N ASP A 68 -0.28 -0.85 11.88
CA ASP A 68 -0.36 -2.02 12.75
C ASP A 68 0.25 -3.27 12.09
N ALA A 69 0.15 -3.36 10.78
CA ALA A 69 0.73 -4.47 9.99
C ALA A 69 2.20 -4.22 9.61
N HIS A 70 2.78 -3.10 10.02
CA HIS A 70 4.17 -2.71 9.71
C HIS A 70 4.47 -2.57 8.22
N LEU A 71 3.46 -2.28 7.42
CA LEU A 71 3.64 -2.01 5.99
C LEU A 71 4.17 -0.59 5.73
N ILE A 72 3.84 0.30 6.65
CA ILE A 72 4.31 1.70 6.64
C ILE A 72 4.68 2.09 8.06
N GLU A 73 5.38 3.21 8.19
CA GLU A 73 5.74 3.75 9.50
C GLU A 73 5.52 5.26 9.54
N ASP A 74 5.31 5.78 10.75
CA ASP A 74 5.19 7.20 11.00
C ASP A 74 6.56 7.84 10.96
N LEU A 75 6.62 9.05 10.41
CA LEU A 75 7.80 9.91 10.52
C LEU A 75 7.42 11.15 11.30
N ASP A 76 8.37 11.67 12.06
CA ASP A 76 8.20 12.95 12.70
C ASP A 76 8.00 14.02 11.63
N SER A 77 6.98 14.86 11.82
CA SER A 77 6.71 15.94 10.89
C SER A 77 7.93 16.87 10.82
N PRO A 78 8.37 17.29 9.63
CA PRO A 78 9.44 18.26 9.50
C PRO A 78 9.15 19.57 10.24
N ALA A 79 7.88 19.91 10.45
CA ALA A 79 7.46 21.08 11.22
C ALA A 79 7.41 20.82 12.72
N GLY A 80 7.66 19.59 13.14
CA GLY A 80 7.93 19.24 14.53
C GLY A 80 6.75 19.09 15.48
N ASP A 81 5.61 19.69 15.25
CA ASP A 81 4.70 19.97 16.35
C ASP A 81 3.24 19.69 16.15
N SER A 82 2.85 19.01 15.09
CA SER A 82 1.43 18.83 14.90
C SER A 82 1.00 17.43 15.31
N ASP A 83 0.12 17.36 16.32
CA ASP A 83 -0.59 16.14 16.66
C ASP A 83 -1.70 15.85 15.65
N ASP A 84 -1.85 16.71 14.65
CA ASP A 84 -2.86 16.54 13.61
C ASP A 84 -2.44 15.40 12.68
N PRO A 85 -3.19 14.27 12.64
CA PRO A 85 -2.86 13.15 11.75
C PRO A 85 -2.71 13.54 10.28
N ARG A 86 -3.40 14.58 9.86
CA ARG A 86 -3.33 15.07 8.47
C ARG A 86 -1.96 15.60 8.10
N ARG A 87 -1.14 15.97 9.09
CA ARG A 87 0.20 16.52 8.90
C ARG A 87 1.31 15.53 9.20
N ARG A 88 0.97 14.32 9.65
CA ARG A 88 1.95 13.27 9.86
C ARG A 88 2.42 12.75 8.52
N TYR A 89 3.72 12.50 8.43
CA TYR A 89 4.31 11.87 7.27
C TYR A 89 4.42 10.37 7.49
N TYR A 90 4.31 9.64 6.40
CA TYR A 90 4.39 8.19 6.41
C TYR A 90 5.42 7.73 5.38
N ARG A 91 6.04 6.61 5.66
CA ARG A 91 7.05 5.99 4.79
C ARG A 91 6.72 4.52 4.63
N ILE A 92 6.94 4.01 3.44
CA ILE A 92 6.85 2.58 3.20
C ILE A 92 8.01 1.88 3.90
N THR A 93 7.75 0.74 4.56
CA THR A 93 8.78 -0.06 5.23
C THR A 93 9.38 -1.06 4.23
N PRO A 94 10.51 -1.71 4.58
CA PRO A 94 11.03 -2.83 3.77
C PRO A 94 9.99 -3.92 3.57
N LEU A 95 9.20 -4.24 4.59
CA LEU A 95 8.10 -5.21 4.47
C LEU A 95 7.05 -4.72 3.47
N GLY A 96 6.62 -3.47 3.60
CA GLY A 96 5.64 -2.88 2.69
C GLY A 96 6.12 -2.88 1.25
N ARG A 97 7.40 -2.59 1.03
CA ARG A 97 8.00 -2.59 -0.30
C ARG A 97 7.98 -3.99 -0.91
N ARG A 98 8.32 -5.01 -0.11
CA ARG A 98 8.30 -6.39 -0.59
C ARG A 98 6.87 -6.87 -0.88
N VAL A 99 5.91 -6.50 -0.04
CA VAL A 99 4.49 -6.78 -0.28
C VAL A 99 4.04 -6.16 -1.60
N LEU A 100 4.42 -4.91 -1.84
CA LEU A 100 4.08 -4.21 -3.08
C LEU A 100 4.67 -4.92 -4.30
N GLU A 101 5.93 -5.34 -4.24
CA GLU A 101 6.58 -6.07 -5.32
C GLU A 101 5.86 -7.38 -5.64
N LEU A 102 5.57 -8.17 -4.60
CA LEU A 102 4.89 -9.46 -4.76
C LEU A 102 3.48 -9.29 -5.33
N GLU A 103 2.75 -8.29 -4.85
CA GLU A 103 1.40 -8.04 -5.35
C GLU A 103 1.45 -7.55 -6.81
N THR A 104 2.40 -6.72 -7.15
CA THR A 104 2.58 -6.25 -8.52
C THR A 104 2.86 -7.43 -9.47
N GLU A 105 3.72 -8.36 -9.05
CA GLU A 105 4.04 -9.57 -9.83
C GLU A 105 2.80 -10.45 -9.99
N ARG A 106 2.05 -10.65 -8.91
CA ARG A 106 0.82 -11.45 -8.93
C ARG A 106 -0.22 -10.87 -9.89
N LEU A 107 -0.43 -9.56 -9.81
CA LEU A 107 -1.39 -8.86 -10.67
C LEU A 107 -0.93 -8.88 -12.13
N ALA A 108 0.36 -8.68 -12.38
CA ALA A 108 0.91 -8.73 -13.74
C ALA A 108 0.68 -10.10 -14.39
N THR A 109 0.86 -11.17 -13.61
CA THR A 109 0.60 -12.53 -14.08
C THR A 109 -0.87 -12.71 -14.46
N LEU A 110 -1.78 -12.23 -13.63
CA LEU A 110 -3.22 -12.31 -13.91
C LEU A 110 -3.61 -11.50 -15.15
N VAL A 111 -3.08 -10.29 -15.27
CA VAL A 111 -3.32 -9.44 -16.43
C VAL A 111 -2.79 -10.11 -17.71
N GLY A 112 -1.59 -10.69 -17.63
CA GLY A 112 -1.01 -11.45 -18.76
C GLY A 112 -1.87 -12.61 -19.17
N THR A 113 -2.43 -13.35 -18.20
CA THR A 113 -3.35 -14.46 -18.49
C THR A 113 -4.62 -13.96 -19.18
N ALA A 114 -5.17 -12.84 -18.69
CA ALA A 114 -6.36 -12.25 -19.29
C ALA A 114 -6.12 -11.87 -20.76
N HIS A 115 -4.96 -11.29 -21.05
CA HIS A 115 -4.59 -10.93 -22.42
C HIS A 115 -4.44 -12.18 -23.30
N ARG A 116 -3.72 -13.19 -22.83
CA ARG A 116 -3.53 -14.44 -23.59
C ARG A 116 -4.83 -15.17 -23.88
N ARG A 117 -5.76 -15.15 -22.93
CA ARG A 117 -7.06 -15.81 -23.05
C ARG A 117 -8.12 -14.93 -23.67
N ARG A 118 -7.76 -13.71 -24.01
CA ARG A 118 -8.72 -12.72 -24.55
C ARG A 118 -9.97 -12.58 -23.70
N ALA A 119 -9.77 -12.48 -22.36
CA ALA A 119 -10.88 -12.40 -21.40
C ALA A 119 -11.80 -11.20 -21.64
N PHE A 120 -11.32 -10.19 -22.37
CA PHE A 120 -12.07 -9.00 -22.75
C PHE A 120 -12.29 -8.93 -24.26
N LYS A 121 -12.54 -10.07 -24.88
CA LYS A 121 -12.84 -10.16 -26.31
C LYS A 121 -13.97 -9.22 -26.68
N ARG A 122 -13.81 -8.49 -27.78
CA ARG A 122 -14.89 -7.70 -28.34
C ARG A 122 -15.90 -8.63 -29.01
N PRO A 123 -17.21 -8.29 -28.92
CA PRO A 123 -18.23 -9.09 -29.59
C PRO A 123 -18.03 -9.08 -31.10
#